data_69852ff3b62812ee22f8270e46c5e9cc
#
_entry.id   69852ff3b62812ee22f8270e46c5e9cc
#
_cell.length_a   1.000
_cell.length_b   1.000
_cell.length_c   1.000
_cell.angle_alpha   90.00
_cell.angle_beta   90.00
_cell.angle_gamma   90.00
#
_symmetry.space_group_name_H-M   'P 1'
#
loop_
_entity.id
_entity.type
_entity.pdbx_description
1 polymer ?
#
loop_
_entity_poly.entity_id
_entity_poly.type
_entity_poly.pdbx_seq_one_letter_code
_entity_poly.pdbx_strand_id
1 'polypeptide(L)'
;MILLATNIENIESRGIKHANSKLLEERRRDNYTKIIEDFTDIAAVDGKTTIKLTKAFKNNKTKLKNNNPILIAGFPGPGFVGSIATSYIIDKLNMQQIACVESQFISPGVIYVDGKLRHPFRLYANVHHNVCVLVCEAPILIHGIYSLLDTVIRWSINNHVKEVLVLEGIPVQGLPNSDREPIVLSGNE
;
A
#
# COMPACT_ATOMS: atom_id res chain seq x y z
N MET A 1 -3.70 1.33 -18.75
CA MET A 1 -3.66 1.52 -17.29
C MET A 1 -4.85 0.79 -16.69
N ILE A 2 -4.62 -0.09 -15.74
CA ILE A 2 -5.71 -0.68 -14.94
C ILE A 2 -5.78 0.08 -13.63
N LEU A 3 -6.96 0.47 -13.23
CA LEU A 3 -7.27 0.95 -11.90
C LEU A 3 -8.04 -0.17 -11.18
N LEU A 4 -7.44 -0.75 -10.14
CA LEU A 4 -8.10 -1.70 -9.25
C LEU A 4 -8.58 -0.93 -8.02
N ALA A 5 -9.88 -0.86 -7.82
CA ALA A 5 -10.47 -0.23 -6.65
C ALA A 5 -11.10 -1.31 -5.74
N THR A 6 -10.75 -1.30 -4.48
CA THR A 6 -11.29 -2.25 -3.49
C THR A 6 -11.66 -1.49 -2.22
N ASN A 7 -12.92 -1.61 -1.81
CA ASN A 7 -13.38 -1.08 -0.53
C ASN A 7 -12.94 -2.03 0.60
N ILE A 8 -12.29 -1.48 1.61
CA ILE A 8 -11.68 -2.26 2.71
C ILE A 8 -12.73 -3.00 3.55
N GLU A 9 -13.94 -2.45 3.70
CA GLU A 9 -15.03 -3.11 4.42
C GLU A 9 -15.43 -4.47 3.81
N ASN A 10 -15.31 -4.64 2.50
CA ASN A 10 -15.57 -5.89 1.81
C ASN A 10 -14.42 -6.93 1.90
N ILE A 11 -13.18 -6.48 2.13
CA ILE A 11 -12.05 -7.39 2.33
C ILE A 11 -12.18 -8.15 3.65
N GLU A 12 -12.64 -7.47 4.72
CA GLU A 12 -12.86 -8.10 6.03
C GLU A 12 -13.91 -9.22 5.98
N SER A 13 -14.97 -9.06 5.17
CA SER A 13 -16.06 -10.03 5.07
C SER A 13 -15.73 -11.29 4.25
N ARG A 14 -14.81 -11.22 3.29
CA ARG A 14 -14.49 -12.34 2.36
C ARG A 14 -13.26 -13.17 2.74
N GLY A 15 -12.25 -12.57 3.37
CA GLY A 15 -11.00 -13.25 3.74
C GLY A 15 -11.12 -14.24 4.91
N ILE A 16 -12.24 -14.27 5.62
CA ILE A 16 -12.37 -14.94 6.92
C ILE A 16 -13.15 -16.26 6.86
N LYS A 17 -13.78 -16.62 5.75
CA LYS A 17 -14.68 -17.78 5.68
C LYS A 17 -14.04 -19.17 5.61
N HIS A 18 -12.73 -19.30 5.53
CA HIS A 18 -12.06 -20.60 5.32
C HIS A 18 -10.95 -20.99 6.30
N ALA A 19 -10.90 -20.44 7.51
CA ALA A 19 -9.98 -20.94 8.53
C ALA A 19 -10.70 -21.06 9.88
N ASN A 20 -10.67 -22.24 10.47
CA ASN A 20 -11.20 -22.67 11.78
C ASN A 20 -11.40 -21.53 12.80
N SER A 21 -12.68 -21.14 12.99
CA SER A 21 -13.06 -19.79 13.35
C SER A 21 -12.89 -19.35 14.83
N LYS A 22 -12.93 -20.22 15.80
CA LYS A 22 -12.95 -19.78 17.22
C LYS A 22 -11.58 -19.52 17.84
N LEU A 23 -10.61 -20.38 17.59
CA LEU A 23 -9.25 -20.23 18.19
C LEU A 23 -8.43 -19.10 17.53
N LEU A 24 -8.73 -18.80 16.27
CA LEU A 24 -8.10 -17.68 15.54
C LEU A 24 -8.73 -16.34 15.89
N GLU A 25 -10.01 -16.31 16.23
CA GLU A 25 -10.68 -15.06 16.67
C GLU A 25 -10.26 -14.63 18.07
N GLU A 26 -10.07 -15.54 19.03
CA GLU A 26 -9.55 -15.20 20.35
C GLU A 26 -8.09 -14.74 20.29
N ARG A 27 -7.21 -15.44 19.55
CA ARG A 27 -5.84 -14.98 19.32
C ARG A 27 -5.77 -13.67 18.52
N ARG A 28 -6.73 -13.42 17.64
CA ARG A 28 -6.83 -12.14 16.94
C ARG A 28 -7.24 -11.01 17.85
N ARG A 29 -8.25 -11.18 18.70
CA ARG A 29 -8.68 -10.14 19.67
C ARG A 29 -7.55 -9.74 20.60
N ASP A 30 -6.86 -10.70 21.19
CA ASP A 30 -5.75 -10.41 22.12
C ASP A 30 -4.55 -9.74 21.41
N ASN A 31 -4.24 -10.13 20.17
CA ASN A 31 -3.23 -9.46 19.37
C ASN A 31 -3.68 -8.08 18.87
N TYR A 32 -4.95 -7.91 18.50
CA TYR A 32 -5.49 -6.62 18.07
C TYR A 32 -5.51 -5.61 19.22
N THR A 33 -5.89 -6.00 20.42
CA THR A 33 -5.93 -5.11 21.58
C THR A 33 -4.53 -4.67 22.00
N LYS A 34 -3.54 -5.55 21.90
CA LYS A 34 -2.14 -5.23 22.22
C LYS A 34 -1.41 -4.40 21.15
N ILE A 35 -1.85 -4.48 19.89
CA ILE A 35 -1.28 -3.73 18.75
C ILE A 35 -1.80 -2.28 18.72
N ILE A 36 -2.92 -1.96 19.40
CA ILE A 36 -3.49 -0.61 19.43
C ILE A 36 -2.69 0.36 20.31
N GLU A 37 -1.91 -0.12 21.27
CA GLU A 37 -1.21 0.75 22.23
C GLU A 37 0.19 1.19 21.79
N ASP A 38 0.89 0.44 20.92
CA ASP A 38 2.24 0.79 20.45
C ASP A 38 2.31 0.99 18.94
N PHE A 39 2.10 2.23 18.54
CA PHE A 39 2.18 2.68 17.15
C PHE A 39 3.63 2.77 16.65
N THR A 40 4.35 1.69 16.66
CA THR A 40 5.68 1.67 16.11
C THR A 40 5.64 1.18 14.67
N ASP A 41 5.78 -0.03 14.40
CA ASP A 41 5.92 -0.54 13.05
C ASP A 41 4.82 -1.61 12.81
N ILE A 42 4.23 -1.64 11.63
CA ILE A 42 3.22 -2.64 11.28
C ILE A 42 3.90 -3.77 10.53
N ALA A 43 3.88 -4.95 11.10
CA ALA A 43 4.44 -6.14 10.50
C ALA A 43 3.35 -7.06 9.92
N ALA A 44 3.71 -7.84 8.89
CA ALA A 44 2.93 -8.97 8.43
C ALA A 44 2.82 -10.05 9.55
N VAL A 45 1.82 -10.92 9.43
CA VAL A 45 1.65 -12.05 10.36
C VAL A 45 2.88 -12.96 10.38
N ASP A 46 3.56 -13.13 9.24
CA ASP A 46 4.77 -13.94 9.11
C ASP A 46 6.05 -13.24 9.61
N GLY A 47 5.98 -11.96 9.99
CA GLY A 47 7.10 -11.16 10.44
C GLY A 47 8.15 -10.81 9.38
N LYS A 48 7.89 -11.15 8.10
CA LYS A 48 8.86 -11.01 7.01
C LYS A 48 8.77 -9.69 6.26
N THR A 49 7.69 -8.94 6.49
CA THR A 49 7.46 -7.62 5.94
C THR A 49 7.03 -6.66 7.05
N THR A 50 7.54 -5.45 7.02
CA THR A 50 7.25 -4.42 8.04
C THR A 50 7.16 -3.05 7.41
N ILE A 51 6.14 -2.26 7.78
CA ILE A 51 6.07 -0.83 7.46
C ILE A 51 6.67 -0.05 8.61
N LYS A 52 7.80 0.62 8.36
CA LYS A 52 8.51 1.46 9.32
C LYS A 52 8.17 2.93 9.12
N LEU A 53 7.58 3.54 10.14
CA LEU A 53 7.18 4.94 10.10
C LEU A 53 8.37 5.88 10.27
N THR A 54 8.37 6.99 9.54
CA THR A 54 9.35 8.06 9.73
C THR A 54 9.12 8.79 11.05
N LYS A 55 10.20 9.32 11.65
CA LYS A 55 10.11 10.09 12.91
C LYS A 55 9.17 11.29 12.78
N ALA A 56 9.18 11.97 11.63
CA ALA A 56 8.34 13.13 11.37
C ALA A 56 6.84 12.78 11.38
N PHE A 57 6.48 11.60 10.88
CA PHE A 57 5.09 11.17 10.83
C PHE A 57 4.56 10.68 12.18
N LYS A 58 5.41 10.08 13.01
CA LYS A 58 5.02 9.64 14.37
C LYS A 58 4.35 10.75 15.18
N ASN A 59 4.73 12.01 14.95
CA ASN A 59 4.19 13.19 15.64
C ASN A 59 2.89 13.75 15.01
N ASN A 60 2.52 13.36 13.79
CA ASN A 60 1.37 13.92 13.04
C ASN A 60 0.28 12.90 12.70
N LYS A 61 0.32 11.74 13.26
CA LYS A 61 -0.47 10.56 12.92
C LYS A 61 -1.98 10.73 13.01
N THR A 62 -2.44 11.45 14.03
CA THR A 62 -3.86 11.64 14.34
C THR A 62 -4.60 12.36 13.20
N LYS A 63 -3.93 13.27 12.48
CA LYS A 63 -4.55 14.03 11.39
C LYS A 63 -4.92 13.17 10.18
N LEU A 64 -4.14 12.14 9.88
CA LEU A 64 -4.42 11.27 8.74
C LEU A 64 -5.62 10.36 9.02
N LYS A 65 -5.69 9.77 10.20
CA LYS A 65 -6.76 8.84 10.59
C LYS A 65 -8.16 9.47 10.58
N ASN A 66 -8.25 10.74 11.00
CA ASN A 66 -9.54 11.40 11.14
C ASN A 66 -10.20 11.77 9.80
N ASN A 67 -9.48 11.60 8.68
CA ASN A 67 -9.93 12.08 7.38
C ASN A 67 -10.31 10.94 6.41
N ASN A 68 -10.20 9.67 6.82
CA ASN A 68 -10.49 8.50 5.98
C ASN A 68 -9.82 8.60 4.60
N PRO A 69 -8.48 8.55 4.51
CA PRO A 69 -7.75 8.79 3.27
C PRO A 69 -8.00 7.71 2.23
N ILE A 70 -7.74 8.04 0.97
CA ILE A 70 -7.62 7.06 -0.13
C ILE A 70 -6.15 6.65 -0.23
N LEU A 71 -5.88 5.37 -0.46
CA LEU A 71 -4.56 4.85 -0.78
C LEU A 71 -4.45 4.56 -2.27
N ILE A 72 -3.51 5.22 -2.94
CA ILE A 72 -3.14 4.92 -4.32
C ILE A 72 -1.84 4.12 -4.30
N ALA A 73 -1.83 2.93 -4.88
CA ALA A 73 -0.67 2.06 -4.91
C ALA A 73 -0.18 1.83 -6.34
N GLY A 74 1.14 1.88 -6.54
CA GLY A 74 1.79 1.59 -7.81
C GLY A 74 2.95 0.63 -7.63
N PHE A 75 3.00 -0.38 -8.49
CA PHE A 75 3.99 -1.44 -8.47
C PHE A 75 4.78 -1.51 -9.79
N PRO A 76 5.97 -2.14 -9.80
CA PRO A 76 6.76 -2.33 -11.01
C PRO A 76 6.17 -3.46 -11.87
N GLY A 77 5.18 -3.11 -12.68
CA GLY A 77 4.54 -4.01 -13.65
C GLY A 77 4.83 -3.60 -15.09
N PRO A 78 4.01 -4.05 -16.07
CA PRO A 78 4.20 -3.76 -17.48
C PRO A 78 4.32 -2.26 -17.76
N GLY A 79 5.43 -1.87 -18.40
CA GLY A 79 5.73 -0.47 -18.72
C GLY A 79 6.01 0.42 -17.52
N PHE A 80 6.16 -0.12 -16.32
CA PHE A 80 6.33 0.63 -15.06
C PHE A 80 5.23 1.68 -14.81
N VAL A 81 4.06 1.51 -15.41
CA VAL A 81 2.97 2.49 -15.38
C VAL A 81 2.58 2.85 -13.95
N GLY A 82 2.41 1.85 -13.07
CA GLY A 82 2.06 2.07 -11.68
C GLY A 82 3.11 2.88 -10.91
N SER A 83 4.37 2.51 -11.02
CA SER A 83 5.48 3.22 -10.35
C SER A 83 5.66 4.65 -10.87
N ILE A 84 5.56 4.85 -12.19
CA ILE A 84 5.69 6.18 -12.81
C ILE A 84 4.52 7.07 -12.41
N ALA A 85 3.28 6.56 -12.49
CA ALA A 85 2.09 7.33 -12.16
C ALA A 85 2.07 7.75 -10.69
N THR A 86 2.41 6.83 -9.78
CA THR A 86 2.47 7.14 -8.35
C THR A 86 3.60 8.13 -8.02
N SER A 87 4.77 8.01 -8.64
CA SER A 87 5.85 8.98 -8.49
C SER A 87 5.45 10.37 -8.99
N TYR A 88 4.73 10.45 -10.11
CA TYR A 88 4.19 11.71 -10.62
C TYR A 88 3.18 12.36 -9.66
N ILE A 89 2.27 11.56 -9.08
CA ILE A 89 1.29 12.04 -8.08
C ILE A 89 2.02 12.58 -6.83
N ILE A 90 3.03 11.86 -6.34
CA ILE A 90 3.84 12.27 -5.19
C ILE A 90 4.47 13.64 -5.42
N ASP A 91 5.07 13.84 -6.60
CA ASP A 91 5.69 15.12 -6.97
C ASP A 91 4.65 16.23 -7.10
N LYS A 92 3.58 16.03 -7.87
CA LYS A 92 2.54 17.03 -8.13
C LYS A 92 1.79 17.47 -6.90
N LEU A 93 1.56 16.58 -5.96
CA LEU A 93 0.89 16.91 -4.70
C LEU A 93 1.88 17.29 -3.58
N ASN A 94 3.17 17.39 -3.88
CA ASN A 94 4.23 17.72 -2.92
C ASN A 94 4.10 16.89 -1.62
N MET A 95 4.00 15.56 -1.79
CA MET A 95 3.69 14.65 -0.70
C MET A 95 4.90 14.39 0.21
N GLN A 96 4.63 14.19 1.48
CA GLN A 96 5.67 13.87 2.46
C GLN A 96 5.80 12.35 2.64
N GLN A 97 7.03 11.85 2.63
CA GLN A 97 7.29 10.45 2.95
C GLN A 97 6.99 10.19 4.43
N ILE A 98 6.08 9.25 4.69
CA ILE A 98 5.62 8.88 6.04
C ILE A 98 6.18 7.55 6.52
N ALA A 99 6.50 6.64 5.59
CA ALA A 99 7.02 5.32 5.92
C ALA A 99 7.87 4.73 4.77
N CYS A 100 8.56 3.63 5.08
CA CYS A 100 9.09 2.70 4.10
C CYS A 100 8.63 1.28 4.44
N VAL A 101 8.56 0.43 3.42
CA VAL A 101 8.23 -1.00 3.57
C VAL A 101 9.52 -1.79 3.46
N GLU A 102 9.93 -2.45 4.53
CA GLU A 102 11.04 -3.39 4.54
C GLU A 102 10.52 -4.81 4.42
N SER A 103 11.09 -5.59 3.51
CA SER A 103 10.70 -6.98 3.32
C SER A 103 11.87 -7.79 2.77
N GLN A 104 12.03 -9.02 3.23
CA GLN A 104 12.97 -9.97 2.64
C GLN A 104 12.61 -10.38 1.20
N PHE A 105 11.41 -10.03 0.73
CA PHE A 105 10.90 -10.34 -0.60
C PHE A 105 11.06 -9.21 -1.61
N ILE A 106 11.66 -8.09 -1.21
CA ILE A 106 12.01 -6.98 -2.10
C ILE A 106 13.48 -7.11 -2.42
N SER A 107 13.83 -7.02 -3.70
CA SER A 107 15.23 -7.01 -4.13
C SER A 107 16.00 -5.89 -3.43
N PRO A 108 17.17 -6.18 -2.84
CA PRO A 108 17.98 -5.17 -2.18
C PRO A 108 18.39 -4.09 -3.19
N GLY A 109 18.21 -2.84 -2.80
CA GLY A 109 18.52 -1.71 -3.66
C GLY A 109 18.17 -0.38 -3.01
N VAL A 110 18.63 0.68 -3.63
CA VAL A 110 18.28 2.06 -3.28
C VAL A 110 17.91 2.81 -4.55
N ILE A 111 17.01 3.75 -4.43
CA ILE A 111 16.60 4.64 -5.52
C ILE A 111 17.21 6.02 -5.25
N TYR A 112 17.78 6.62 -6.29
CA TYR A 112 18.30 7.97 -6.21
C TYR A 112 17.30 8.95 -6.79
N VAL A 113 16.69 9.76 -5.92
CA VAL A 113 15.66 10.74 -6.28
C VAL A 113 16.01 12.09 -5.63
N ASP A 114 16.01 13.15 -6.40
CA ASP A 114 16.27 14.54 -5.96
C ASP A 114 17.54 14.68 -5.11
N GLY A 115 18.63 14.07 -5.56
CA GLY A 115 19.91 14.13 -4.86
C GLY A 115 19.99 13.30 -3.59
N LYS A 116 19.02 12.43 -3.30
CA LYS A 116 18.96 11.62 -2.07
C LYS A 116 18.73 10.15 -2.36
N LEU A 117 19.40 9.31 -1.59
CA LEU A 117 19.14 7.87 -1.58
C LEU A 117 17.83 7.60 -0.82
N ARG A 118 16.96 6.80 -1.44
CA ARG A 118 15.65 6.43 -0.93
C ARG A 118 15.49 4.92 -0.91
N HIS A 119 14.68 4.44 0.03
CA HIS A 119 14.22 3.05 0.02
C HIS A 119 13.32 2.82 -1.22
N PRO A 120 13.43 1.67 -1.92
CA PRO A 120 12.66 1.43 -3.15
C PRO A 120 11.15 1.24 -2.93
N PHE A 121 10.71 0.96 -1.71
CA PHE A 121 9.31 0.81 -1.38
C PHE A 121 8.92 1.80 -0.30
N ARG A 122 8.13 2.81 -0.66
CA ARG A 122 7.86 3.97 0.19
C ARG A 122 6.38 4.30 0.25
N LEU A 123 5.96 4.87 1.37
CA LEU A 123 4.62 5.39 1.60
C LEU A 123 4.69 6.90 1.83
N TYR A 124 3.84 7.62 1.14
CA TYR A 124 3.70 9.07 1.22
C TYR A 124 2.29 9.46 1.64
N ALA A 125 2.12 10.64 2.22
CA ALA A 125 0.81 11.20 2.54
C ALA A 125 0.76 12.69 2.26
N ASN A 126 -0.42 13.15 1.85
CA ASN A 126 -0.80 14.54 1.86
C ASN A 126 -2.10 14.69 2.64
N VAL A 127 -2.01 15.30 3.83
CA VAL A 127 -3.13 15.45 4.76
C VAL A 127 -4.21 16.39 4.22
N HIS A 128 -3.82 17.40 3.43
CA HIS A 128 -4.77 18.38 2.87
C HIS A 128 -5.65 17.77 1.78
N HIS A 129 -5.14 16.81 1.04
CA HIS A 129 -5.86 16.13 -0.03
C HIS A 129 -6.44 14.78 0.38
N ASN A 130 -6.25 14.34 1.62
CA ASN A 130 -6.69 13.04 2.13
C ASN A 130 -6.22 11.86 1.27
N VAL A 131 -4.99 11.92 0.78
CA VAL A 131 -4.41 10.91 -0.10
C VAL A 131 -3.13 10.37 0.50
N CYS A 132 -3.03 9.05 0.48
CA CYS A 132 -1.80 8.30 0.68
C CYS A 132 -1.35 7.70 -0.66
N VAL A 133 -0.06 7.62 -0.89
CA VAL A 133 0.51 6.98 -2.09
C VAL A 133 1.57 5.98 -1.66
N LEU A 134 1.40 4.75 -2.11
CA LEU A 134 2.37 3.68 -1.97
C LEU A 134 3.07 3.47 -3.30
N VAL A 135 4.38 3.68 -3.36
CA VAL A 135 5.20 3.46 -4.54
C VAL A 135 6.22 2.37 -4.28
N CYS A 136 6.23 1.36 -5.16
CA CYS A 136 7.24 0.32 -5.21
C CYS A 136 8.03 0.44 -6.52
N GLU A 137 9.36 0.55 -6.42
CA GLU A 137 10.25 0.71 -7.57
C GLU A 137 11.29 -0.42 -7.65
N ALA A 138 11.09 -1.49 -6.87
CA ALA A 138 11.93 -2.68 -6.93
C ALA A 138 11.10 -3.93 -7.20
N PRO A 139 11.65 -4.93 -7.90
CA PRO A 139 10.97 -6.19 -8.11
C PRO A 139 10.61 -6.89 -6.80
N ILE A 140 9.43 -7.45 -6.76
CA ILE A 140 8.91 -8.23 -5.63
C ILE A 140 9.00 -9.72 -6.00
N LEU A 141 9.55 -10.53 -5.12
CA LEU A 141 9.55 -11.98 -5.29
C LEU A 141 8.12 -12.52 -5.17
N ILE A 142 7.72 -13.37 -6.11
CA ILE A 142 6.33 -13.85 -6.23
C ILE A 142 5.78 -14.48 -4.94
N HIS A 143 6.62 -15.22 -4.22
CA HIS A 143 6.24 -15.86 -2.96
C HIS A 143 6.12 -14.90 -1.77
N GLY A 144 6.51 -13.63 -1.95
CA GLY A 144 6.37 -12.58 -0.95
C GLY A 144 5.15 -11.68 -1.12
N ILE A 145 4.40 -11.82 -2.21
CA ILE A 145 3.27 -10.93 -2.53
C ILE A 145 2.25 -10.93 -1.40
N TYR A 146 1.88 -12.10 -0.87
CA TYR A 146 0.89 -12.19 0.23
C TYR A 146 1.37 -11.50 1.52
N SER A 147 2.65 -11.64 1.87
CA SER A 147 3.23 -10.97 3.03
C SER A 147 3.19 -9.44 2.89
N LEU A 148 3.49 -8.95 1.69
CA LEU A 148 3.43 -7.51 1.38
C LEU A 148 1.99 -6.99 1.40
N LEU A 149 1.06 -7.70 0.76
CA LEU A 149 -0.36 -7.31 0.74
C LEU A 149 -0.97 -7.32 2.14
N ASP A 150 -0.72 -8.36 2.95
CA ASP A 150 -1.18 -8.43 4.35
C ASP A 150 -0.71 -7.20 5.15
N THR A 151 0.56 -6.82 4.99
CA THR A 151 1.12 -5.66 5.69
C THR A 151 0.45 -4.35 5.24
N VAL A 152 0.25 -4.16 3.93
CA VAL A 152 -0.39 -2.96 3.37
C VAL A 152 -1.86 -2.88 3.79
N ILE A 153 -2.59 -3.99 3.74
CA ILE A 153 -4.00 -4.06 4.16
C ILE A 153 -4.13 -3.73 5.65
N ARG A 154 -3.30 -4.32 6.52
CA ARG A 154 -3.28 -4.01 7.96
C ARG A 154 -3.00 -2.54 8.22
N TRP A 155 -2.01 -1.98 7.50
CA TRP A 155 -1.71 -0.57 7.61
C TRP A 155 -2.91 0.29 7.19
N SER A 156 -3.58 -0.07 6.12
CA SER A 156 -4.76 0.63 5.59
C SER A 156 -5.93 0.60 6.59
N ILE A 157 -6.24 -0.56 7.14
CA ILE A 157 -7.28 -0.73 8.18
C ILE A 157 -6.95 0.13 9.40
N ASN A 158 -5.72 0.03 9.92
CA ASN A 158 -5.30 0.77 11.10
C ASN A 158 -5.25 2.29 10.91
N ASN A 159 -5.21 2.77 9.67
CA ASN A 159 -5.22 4.20 9.35
C ASN A 159 -6.55 4.67 8.75
N HIS A 160 -7.61 3.88 8.87
CA HIS A 160 -8.96 4.20 8.38
C HIS A 160 -8.99 4.59 6.89
N VAL A 161 -8.15 3.92 6.09
CA VAL A 161 -8.18 4.10 4.63
C VAL A 161 -9.53 3.66 4.10
N LYS A 162 -10.22 4.56 3.40
CA LYS A 162 -11.56 4.31 2.86
C LYS A 162 -11.53 3.37 1.65
N GLU A 163 -10.54 3.56 0.80
CA GLU A 163 -10.46 2.88 -0.49
C GLU A 163 -9.00 2.69 -0.92
N VAL A 164 -8.71 1.58 -1.57
CA VAL A 164 -7.40 1.31 -2.16
C VAL A 164 -7.55 1.26 -3.67
N LEU A 165 -6.79 2.11 -4.36
CA LEU A 165 -6.70 2.17 -5.81
C LEU A 165 -5.32 1.65 -6.24
N VAL A 166 -5.27 0.66 -7.13
CA VAL A 166 -4.01 0.17 -7.68
C VAL A 166 -3.87 0.62 -9.13
N LEU A 167 -2.77 1.29 -9.42
CA LEU A 167 -2.41 1.70 -10.78
C LEU A 167 -1.47 0.66 -11.39
N GLU A 168 -1.84 0.12 -12.55
CA GLU A 168 -1.06 -0.91 -13.22
C GLU A 168 -1.10 -0.77 -14.74
N GLY A 169 -0.09 -1.30 -15.41
CA GLY A 169 -0.04 -1.40 -16.85
C GLY A 169 -0.61 -2.73 -17.35
N ILE A 170 -1.31 -2.69 -18.48
CA ILE A 170 -1.75 -3.90 -19.17
C ILE A 170 -0.92 -4.06 -20.43
N PRO A 171 -0.24 -5.21 -20.63
CA PRO A 171 0.38 -5.50 -21.92
C PRO A 171 -0.69 -5.71 -22.97
N VAL A 172 -0.59 -5.01 -24.09
CA VAL A 172 -1.50 -5.14 -25.23
C VAL A 172 -0.72 -5.39 -26.51
N GLN A 173 -1.26 -6.19 -27.42
CA GLN A 173 -0.64 -6.42 -28.72
C GLN A 173 -0.83 -5.20 -29.64
N GLY A 174 0.16 -4.98 -30.50
CA GLY A 174 0.15 -3.92 -31.52
C GLY A 174 0.75 -2.61 -31.05
N LEU A 175 0.79 -1.65 -31.94
CA LEU A 175 1.29 -0.30 -31.66
C LEU A 175 0.30 0.49 -30.79
N PRO A 176 0.81 1.35 -29.89
CA PRO A 176 -0.07 2.23 -29.12
C PRO A 176 -0.82 3.17 -30.08
N ASN A 177 -2.13 3.21 -29.95
CA ASN A 177 -3.01 4.19 -30.62
C ASN A 177 -3.59 5.13 -29.57
N SER A 178 -4.01 6.31 -30.02
CA SER A 178 -4.57 7.35 -29.16
C SER A 178 -5.92 6.99 -28.53
N ASP A 179 -6.57 5.94 -29.01
CA ASP A 179 -7.97 5.61 -28.70
C ASP A 179 -8.11 4.58 -27.56
N ARG A 180 -7.03 4.32 -26.82
CA ARG A 180 -7.05 3.37 -25.71
C ARG A 180 -7.49 4.05 -24.43
N GLU A 181 -8.67 3.69 -23.97
CA GLU A 181 -9.19 4.14 -22.69
C GLU A 181 -8.62 3.32 -21.52
N PRO A 182 -8.49 3.93 -20.33
CA PRO A 182 -8.14 3.19 -19.12
C PRO A 182 -9.26 2.22 -18.75
N ILE A 183 -8.88 1.05 -18.25
CA ILE A 183 -9.81 0.04 -17.75
C ILE A 183 -9.87 0.15 -16.23
N VAL A 184 -11.09 0.21 -15.69
CA VAL A 184 -11.34 0.17 -14.25
C VAL A 184 -11.92 -1.19 -13.88
N LEU A 185 -11.28 -1.87 -12.92
CA LEU A 185 -11.79 -3.09 -12.31
C LEU A 185 -12.15 -2.78 -10.86
N SER A 186 -13.37 -3.12 -10.45
CA SER A 186 -13.82 -2.97 -9.07
C SER A 186 -13.90 -4.32 -8.39
N GLY A 187 -13.40 -4.41 -7.16
CA GLY A 187 -13.56 -5.56 -6.28
C GLY A 187 -14.87 -5.56 -5.51
N ASN A 188 -15.69 -4.52 -5.67
CA ASN A 188 -16.99 -4.39 -5.03
C ASN A 188 -18.07 -4.90 -5.99
N GLU A 189 -18.84 -5.89 -5.57
CA GLU A 189 -20.12 -6.27 -6.17
C GLU A 189 -21.26 -5.57 -5.46
#